data_8d9f62c56340cd1622cbf4424deeaac4
#
_entry.id   8d9f62c56340cd1622cbf4424deeaac4
#
_cell.length_a   1.000
_cell.length_b   1.000
_cell.length_c   1.000
_cell.angle_alpha   90.00
_cell.angle_beta   90.00
_cell.angle_gamma   90.00
#
_symmetry.space_group_name_H-M   'P 1'
#
loop_
_entity.id
_entity.type
_entity.pdbx_description
1 polymer ?
#
loop_
_entity_poly.entity_id
_entity_poly.type
_entity_poly.pdbx_seq_one_letter_code
_entity_poly.pdbx_strand_id
1 'polypeptide(L)'
;MKPEDKAKELGVEFAKQEPGYLNLCIRTGDLLITSGHVSTITGVLGAGLSVKEGYAAAEDCAKKILNSVYNTHGTINGLKVIKLLGCVYSAPDFTDQHIVINGASDLFHKIYGKDGDGYHARSALGFAALPTGAAVEIEAIFEIIQA
;
A
#
# COMPACT_ATOMS: atom_id res chain seq x y z
N MET A 1 18.33 -11.60 0.57
CA MET A 1 18.28 -10.12 0.48
C MET A 1 17.30 -9.59 1.53
N LYS A 2 17.68 -8.54 2.23
CA LYS A 2 16.79 -7.93 3.23
C LYS A 2 15.63 -7.19 2.54
N PRO A 3 14.47 -7.09 3.20
CA PRO A 3 13.32 -6.37 2.64
C PRO A 3 13.62 -4.95 2.16
N GLU A 4 14.41 -4.16 2.92
CA GLU A 4 14.78 -2.81 2.48
C GLU A 4 15.56 -2.80 1.18
N ASP A 5 16.50 -3.71 1.02
CA ASP A 5 17.31 -3.81 -0.20
C ASP A 5 16.43 -4.21 -1.39
N LYS A 6 15.54 -5.17 -1.16
CA LYS A 6 14.59 -5.59 -2.20
C LYS A 6 13.63 -4.47 -2.58
N ALA A 7 13.14 -3.72 -1.59
CA ALA A 7 12.25 -2.59 -1.83
C ALA A 7 12.96 -1.51 -2.69
N LYS A 8 14.22 -1.21 -2.39
CA LYS A 8 15.01 -0.25 -3.18
C LYS A 8 15.18 -0.71 -4.62
N GLU A 9 15.46 -2.00 -4.84
CA GLU A 9 15.53 -2.56 -6.20
C GLU A 9 14.22 -2.40 -6.96
N LEU A 10 13.08 -2.48 -6.26
CA LEU A 10 11.75 -2.36 -6.85
C LEU A 10 11.27 -0.91 -6.95
N GLY A 11 12.15 0.06 -6.67
CA GLY A 11 11.86 1.47 -6.86
C GLY A 11 11.21 2.16 -5.66
N VAL A 12 11.27 1.57 -4.47
CA VAL A 12 10.82 2.25 -3.25
C VAL A 12 11.90 3.26 -2.83
N GLU A 13 11.49 4.50 -2.66
CA GLU A 13 12.35 5.56 -2.17
C GLU A 13 12.04 5.84 -0.71
N PHE A 14 13.06 5.80 0.14
CA PHE A 14 12.95 6.12 1.57
C PHE A 14 13.43 7.55 1.78
N ALA A 15 12.51 8.42 2.13
CA ALA A 15 12.78 9.83 2.33
C ALA A 15 12.14 10.30 3.64
N LYS A 16 12.78 11.28 4.30
CA LYS A 16 12.24 11.86 5.52
C LYS A 16 10.88 12.49 5.25
N GLN A 17 9.91 12.18 6.11
CA GLN A 17 8.58 12.79 6.10
C GLN A 17 8.50 13.86 7.18
N GLU A 18 7.96 15.02 6.81
CA GLU A 18 7.67 16.06 7.79
C GLU A 18 6.30 15.80 8.44
N PRO A 19 6.10 16.19 9.72
CA PRO A 19 4.81 16.08 10.36
C PRO A 19 3.74 16.83 9.59
N GLY A 20 2.56 16.21 9.49
CA GLY A 20 1.40 16.77 8.80
C GLY A 20 0.19 16.86 9.73
N TYR A 21 -0.99 16.94 9.13
CA TYR A 21 -2.24 17.04 9.86
C TYR A 21 -2.52 15.81 10.73
N LEU A 22 -2.11 14.62 10.26
CA LEU A 22 -2.27 13.36 10.97
C LEU A 22 -1.03 12.50 10.80
N ASN A 23 -0.93 11.43 11.61
CA ASN A 23 0.15 10.46 11.47
C ASN A 23 -0.13 9.51 10.31
N LEU A 24 0.86 9.30 9.46
CA LEU A 24 0.76 8.35 8.35
C LEU A 24 0.98 6.91 8.82
N CYS A 25 1.64 6.72 9.96
CA CYS A 25 1.84 5.40 10.56
C CYS A 25 1.95 5.51 12.07
N ILE A 26 1.22 4.65 12.79
CA ILE A 26 1.22 4.59 14.25
C ILE A 26 1.73 3.21 14.69
N ARG A 27 2.57 3.19 15.71
CA ARG A 27 2.96 1.96 16.39
C ARG A 27 2.13 1.77 17.66
N THR A 28 1.59 0.57 17.87
CA THR A 28 0.97 0.16 19.12
C THR A 28 1.37 -1.30 19.40
N GLY A 29 2.09 -1.52 20.52
CA GLY A 29 2.70 -2.83 20.76
C GLY A 29 3.63 -3.21 19.62
N ASP A 30 3.41 -4.37 19.02
CA ASP A 30 4.17 -4.84 17.86
C ASP A 30 3.45 -4.56 16.53
N LEU A 31 2.39 -3.76 16.53
CA LEU A 31 1.68 -3.41 15.31
C LEU A 31 2.07 -2.02 14.81
N LEU A 32 2.18 -1.92 13.48
CA LEU A 32 2.32 -0.67 12.75
C LEU A 32 1.07 -0.53 11.88
N ILE A 33 0.31 0.53 12.14
CA ILE A 33 -0.99 0.77 11.48
C ILE A 33 -0.87 2.06 10.68
N THR A 34 -1.17 2.01 9.38
CA THR A 34 -1.05 3.18 8.53
C THR A 34 -2.37 3.89 8.32
N SER A 35 -2.30 5.19 8.05
CA SER A 35 -3.38 5.93 7.42
C SER A 35 -3.55 5.47 5.98
N GLY A 36 -4.64 5.87 5.35
CA GLY A 36 -4.83 5.69 3.92
C GLY A 36 -3.79 6.49 3.13
N HIS A 37 -3.17 5.85 2.16
CA HIS A 37 -2.19 6.45 1.26
C HIS A 37 -2.79 6.49 -0.14
N VAL A 38 -2.88 7.69 -0.72
CA VAL A 38 -3.50 7.90 -2.03
C VAL A 38 -2.47 7.79 -3.16
N SER A 39 -2.92 7.27 -4.29
CA SER A 39 -2.08 7.23 -5.50
C SER A 39 -1.85 8.62 -6.07
N THR A 40 -0.71 8.80 -6.73
CA THR A 40 -0.44 10.00 -7.54
C THR A 40 -1.31 9.99 -8.80
N ILE A 41 -1.56 8.81 -9.37
CA ILE A 41 -2.47 8.64 -10.50
C ILE A 41 -3.90 8.96 -10.03
N THR A 42 -4.61 9.78 -10.79
CA THR A 42 -5.99 10.17 -10.52
C THR A 42 -6.90 9.66 -11.63
N GLY A 43 -8.18 9.50 -11.32
CA GLY A 43 -9.19 9.09 -12.28
C GLY A 43 -10.01 7.88 -11.83
N VAL A 44 -10.89 7.42 -12.70
CA VAL A 44 -11.92 6.44 -12.39
C VAL A 44 -11.65 5.12 -13.11
N LEU A 45 -11.53 4.04 -12.36
CA LEU A 45 -11.38 2.70 -12.92
C LEU A 45 -12.69 2.31 -13.61
N GLY A 46 -12.59 1.90 -14.86
CA GLY A 46 -13.76 1.56 -15.68
C GLY A 46 -14.38 2.75 -16.41
N ALA A 47 -13.86 3.97 -16.16
CA ALA A 47 -14.32 5.17 -16.85
C ALA A 47 -13.13 6.13 -17.05
N GLY A 48 -12.21 5.74 -17.93
CA GLY A 48 -11.02 6.52 -18.28
C GLY A 48 -9.71 5.84 -17.91
N LEU A 49 -9.66 5.10 -16.79
CA LEU A 49 -8.48 4.35 -16.42
C LEU A 49 -8.66 2.86 -16.67
N SER A 50 -7.62 2.23 -17.18
CA SER A 50 -7.54 0.77 -17.37
C SER A 50 -7.13 0.07 -16.08
N VAL A 51 -7.35 -1.24 -16.02
CA VAL A 51 -6.88 -2.08 -14.90
C VAL A 51 -5.36 -1.97 -14.75
N LYS A 52 -4.61 -1.92 -15.85
CA LYS A 52 -3.15 -1.76 -15.81
C LYS A 52 -2.73 -0.45 -15.15
N GLU A 53 -3.41 0.65 -15.45
CA GLU A 53 -3.15 1.94 -14.80
C GLU A 53 -3.54 1.91 -13.32
N GLY A 54 -4.64 1.25 -12.99
CA GLY A 54 -5.04 1.03 -11.59
C GLY A 54 -4.05 0.18 -10.81
N TYR A 55 -3.50 -0.87 -11.43
CA TYR A 55 -2.44 -1.71 -10.85
C TYR A 55 -1.21 -0.87 -10.49
N ALA A 56 -0.77 0.00 -11.41
CA ALA A 56 0.34 0.92 -11.16
C ALA A 56 0.02 1.91 -10.02
N ALA A 57 -1.22 2.38 -9.93
CA ALA A 57 -1.66 3.26 -8.85
C ALA A 57 -1.61 2.54 -7.49
N ALA A 58 -2.03 1.27 -7.43
CA ALA A 58 -1.95 0.46 -6.20
C ALA A 58 -0.50 0.21 -5.78
N GLU A 59 0.38 -0.07 -6.72
CA GLU A 59 1.81 -0.21 -6.45
C GLU A 59 2.40 1.08 -5.87
N ASP A 60 2.04 2.23 -6.42
CA ASP A 60 2.44 3.55 -5.90
C ASP A 60 2.01 3.74 -4.44
N CYS A 61 0.77 3.39 -4.11
CA CYS A 61 0.28 3.44 -2.73
C CYS A 61 1.12 2.56 -1.79
N ALA A 62 1.45 1.34 -2.22
CA ALA A 62 2.27 0.42 -1.42
C ALA A 62 3.67 0.97 -1.16
N LYS A 63 4.28 1.60 -2.16
CA LYS A 63 5.59 2.25 -2.01
C LYS A 63 5.54 3.38 -0.99
N LYS A 64 4.50 4.20 -1.04
CA LYS A 64 4.28 5.29 -0.08
C LYS A 64 4.07 4.77 1.34
N ILE A 65 3.32 3.68 1.48
CA ILE A 65 3.11 3.00 2.77
C ILE A 65 4.45 2.56 3.37
N LEU A 66 5.31 1.92 2.59
CA LEU A 66 6.61 1.47 3.07
C LEU A 66 7.48 2.64 3.54
N ASN A 67 7.43 3.78 2.87
CA ASN A 67 8.14 4.97 3.33
C ASN A 67 7.60 5.49 4.66
N SER A 68 6.29 5.49 4.85
CA SER A 68 5.68 5.91 6.12
C SER A 68 6.03 4.96 7.27
N VAL A 69 6.03 3.66 7.01
CA VAL A 69 6.47 2.65 7.98
C VAL A 69 7.95 2.85 8.34
N TYR A 70 8.79 3.08 7.35
CA TYR A 70 10.22 3.37 7.55
C TYR A 70 10.42 4.59 8.46
N ASN A 71 9.67 5.67 8.20
CA ASN A 71 9.80 6.90 9.00
C ASN A 71 9.35 6.72 10.45
N THR A 72 8.41 5.82 10.72
CA THR A 72 7.89 5.57 12.06
C THR A 72 8.74 4.56 12.83
N HIS A 73 9.14 3.47 12.17
CA HIS A 73 9.82 2.34 12.82
C HIS A 73 11.35 2.39 12.66
N GLY A 74 11.85 3.12 11.67
CA GLY A 74 13.29 3.21 11.37
C GLY A 74 13.80 2.17 10.38
N THR A 75 13.01 1.15 10.10
CA THR A 75 13.33 0.09 9.13
C THR A 75 12.05 -0.57 8.65
N ILE A 76 12.09 -1.19 7.47
CA ILE A 76 11.03 -2.10 7.03
C ILE A 76 11.46 -3.56 7.10
N ASN A 77 12.66 -3.84 7.61
CA ASN A 77 13.11 -5.21 7.87
C ASN A 77 12.41 -5.78 9.12
N GLY A 78 12.27 -7.10 9.16
CA GLY A 78 11.69 -7.78 10.32
C GLY A 78 10.21 -7.53 10.52
N LEU A 79 9.47 -7.28 9.46
CA LEU A 79 8.04 -7.04 9.48
C LEU A 79 7.28 -8.16 8.77
N LYS A 80 6.05 -8.38 9.21
CA LYS A 80 5.07 -9.23 8.55
C LYS A 80 3.90 -8.36 8.10
N VAL A 81 3.47 -8.52 6.86
CA VAL A 81 2.28 -7.84 6.36
C VAL A 81 1.05 -8.58 6.87
N ILE A 82 0.16 -7.89 7.57
CA ILE A 82 -1.01 -8.50 8.20
C ILE A 82 -2.27 -8.27 7.37
N LYS A 83 -2.56 -7.01 7.03
CA LYS A 83 -3.81 -6.65 6.37
C LYS A 83 -3.64 -5.45 5.46
N LEU A 84 -4.28 -5.52 4.29
CA LEU A 84 -4.50 -4.37 3.41
C LEU A 84 -5.99 -4.10 3.28
N LEU A 85 -6.38 -2.83 3.34
CA LEU A 85 -7.65 -2.38 2.82
C LEU A 85 -7.37 -1.54 1.58
N GLY A 86 -7.77 -2.04 0.41
CA GLY A 86 -7.61 -1.37 -0.86
C GLY A 86 -8.92 -0.76 -1.33
N CYS A 87 -8.90 0.54 -1.58
CA CYS A 87 -10.03 1.33 -2.03
C CYS A 87 -9.78 1.78 -3.47
N VAL A 88 -10.74 1.54 -4.36
CA VAL A 88 -10.61 1.85 -5.79
C VAL A 88 -11.73 2.81 -6.19
N TYR A 89 -11.35 3.94 -6.78
CA TYR A 89 -12.31 4.88 -7.38
C TYR A 89 -12.90 4.21 -8.61
N SER A 90 -14.16 3.75 -8.49
CA SER A 90 -14.75 2.81 -9.44
C SER A 90 -15.98 3.39 -10.11
N ALA A 91 -16.09 3.20 -11.44
CA ALA A 91 -17.36 3.35 -12.13
C ALA A 91 -18.37 2.34 -11.55
N PRO A 92 -19.69 2.61 -11.63
CA PRO A 92 -20.72 1.76 -10.99
C PRO A 92 -20.68 0.28 -11.41
N ASP A 93 -20.23 0.00 -12.63
CA ASP A 93 -20.17 -1.34 -13.20
C ASP A 93 -18.76 -1.96 -13.16
N PHE A 94 -17.78 -1.28 -12.58
CA PHE A 94 -16.44 -1.81 -12.47
C PHE A 94 -16.36 -2.81 -11.31
N THR A 95 -15.89 -4.02 -11.58
CA THR A 95 -15.85 -5.10 -10.58
C THR A 95 -14.49 -5.77 -10.43
N ASP A 96 -13.43 -5.21 -11.04
CA ASP A 96 -12.06 -5.76 -10.98
C ASP A 96 -11.18 -5.07 -9.96
N GLN A 97 -11.77 -4.59 -8.84
CA GLN A 97 -11.01 -3.93 -7.76
C GLN A 97 -9.89 -4.82 -7.24
N HIS A 98 -10.14 -6.13 -7.10
CA HIS A 98 -9.15 -7.09 -6.59
C HIS A 98 -7.94 -7.20 -7.52
N ILE A 99 -8.13 -7.10 -8.83
CA ILE A 99 -7.04 -7.15 -9.80
C ILE A 99 -6.20 -5.86 -9.71
N VAL A 100 -6.86 -4.73 -9.55
CA VAL A 100 -6.19 -3.43 -9.33
C VAL A 100 -5.32 -3.47 -8.08
N ILE A 101 -5.87 -3.93 -6.95
CA ILE A 101 -5.14 -3.95 -5.67
C ILE A 101 -4.02 -5.00 -5.67
N ASN A 102 -4.03 -5.95 -6.60
CA ASN A 102 -2.89 -6.85 -6.79
C ASN A 102 -1.57 -6.08 -7.00
N GLY A 103 -1.60 -4.85 -7.51
CA GLY A 103 -0.40 -4.03 -7.64
C GLY A 103 0.32 -3.80 -6.32
N ALA A 104 -0.43 -3.62 -5.23
CA ALA A 104 0.14 -3.51 -3.89
C ALA A 104 0.52 -4.87 -3.33
N SER A 105 -0.37 -5.86 -3.42
CA SER A 105 -0.11 -7.21 -2.91
C SER A 105 1.12 -7.83 -3.55
N ASP A 106 1.28 -7.69 -4.87
CA ASP A 106 2.44 -8.24 -5.58
C ASP A 106 3.75 -7.59 -5.12
N LEU A 107 3.74 -6.30 -4.84
CA LEU A 107 4.92 -5.62 -4.30
C LEU A 107 5.30 -6.19 -2.94
N PHE A 108 4.35 -6.32 -2.03
CA PHE A 108 4.60 -6.91 -0.71
C PHE A 108 5.03 -8.38 -0.78
N HIS A 109 4.47 -9.16 -1.70
CA HIS A 109 4.90 -10.55 -1.95
C HIS A 109 6.37 -10.59 -2.39
N LYS A 110 6.79 -9.70 -3.28
CA LYS A 110 8.16 -9.64 -3.77
C LYS A 110 9.14 -9.25 -2.67
N ILE A 111 8.73 -8.33 -1.78
CA ILE A 111 9.60 -7.80 -0.72
C ILE A 111 9.71 -8.78 0.45
N TYR A 112 8.58 -9.34 0.91
CA TYR A 112 8.52 -10.12 2.15
C TYR A 112 8.34 -11.62 1.93
N GLY A 113 8.07 -12.06 0.70
CA GLY A 113 7.84 -13.47 0.37
C GLY A 113 6.36 -13.82 0.30
N LYS A 114 5.93 -14.36 -0.83
CA LYS A 114 4.53 -14.71 -1.08
C LYS A 114 4.02 -15.80 -0.13
N ASP A 115 4.87 -16.77 0.23
CA ASP A 115 4.50 -17.88 1.11
C ASP A 115 4.97 -17.67 2.56
N GLY A 116 5.42 -16.45 2.91
CA GLY A 116 5.96 -16.09 4.21
C GLY A 116 5.36 -14.81 4.75
N ASP A 117 6.23 -13.87 5.12
CA ASP A 117 5.83 -12.63 5.79
C ASP A 117 5.06 -11.65 4.89
N GLY A 118 5.04 -11.88 3.60
CA GLY A 118 4.23 -11.12 2.65
C GLY A 118 2.81 -11.67 2.46
N TYR A 119 2.51 -12.86 2.99
CA TYR A 119 1.20 -13.50 2.84
C TYR A 119 0.19 -12.87 3.81
N HIS A 120 -0.66 -12.02 3.30
CA HIS A 120 -1.52 -11.11 4.08
C HIS A 120 -3.01 -11.33 3.79
N ALA A 121 -3.86 -10.85 4.71
CA ALA A 121 -5.29 -10.74 4.50
C ALA A 121 -5.59 -9.43 3.76
N ARG A 122 -6.72 -9.36 3.04
CA ARG A 122 -7.03 -8.20 2.22
C ARG A 122 -8.53 -8.03 1.97
N SER A 123 -8.98 -6.77 1.92
CA SER A 123 -10.23 -6.37 1.30
C SER A 123 -9.93 -5.42 0.15
N ALA A 124 -10.59 -5.57 -0.99
CA ALA A 124 -10.47 -4.69 -2.15
C ALA A 124 -11.88 -4.26 -2.54
N LEU A 125 -12.17 -2.96 -2.41
CA LEU A 125 -13.52 -2.42 -2.48
C LEU A 125 -13.60 -1.26 -3.46
N GLY A 126 -14.79 -1.07 -4.07
CA GLY A 126 -15.08 0.07 -4.91
C GLY A 126 -15.71 1.21 -4.14
N PHE A 127 -15.31 2.43 -4.47
CA PHE A 127 -15.81 3.66 -3.87
C PHE A 127 -16.28 4.62 -4.95
N ALA A 128 -17.30 5.40 -4.63
CA ALA A 128 -17.86 6.39 -5.56
C ALA A 128 -16.90 7.54 -5.84
N ALA A 129 -15.97 7.83 -4.94
CA ALA A 129 -14.92 8.81 -5.08
C ALA A 129 -13.86 8.58 -3.99
N LEU A 130 -12.64 9.04 -4.23
CA LEU A 130 -11.57 9.06 -3.25
C LEU A 130 -11.02 10.48 -3.11
N PRO A 131 -10.39 10.80 -1.96
CA PRO A 131 -9.79 12.13 -1.77
C PRO A 131 -8.87 12.52 -2.91
N THR A 132 -8.89 13.77 -3.32
CA THR A 132 -8.09 14.35 -4.39
C THR A 132 -8.34 13.76 -5.78
N GLY A 133 -9.37 12.95 -5.95
CA GLY A 133 -9.62 12.22 -7.19
C GLY A 133 -8.64 11.06 -7.42
N ALA A 134 -7.94 10.61 -6.39
CA ALA A 134 -7.01 9.49 -6.51
C ALA A 134 -7.71 8.24 -7.05
N ALA A 135 -7.01 7.50 -7.89
CA ALA A 135 -7.54 6.25 -8.46
C ALA A 135 -7.62 5.15 -7.41
N VAL A 136 -6.67 5.13 -6.48
CA VAL A 136 -6.54 4.10 -5.43
C VAL A 136 -6.13 4.74 -4.12
N GLU A 137 -6.63 4.21 -3.02
CA GLU A 137 -6.18 4.52 -1.67
C GLU A 137 -6.03 3.21 -0.89
N ILE A 138 -4.92 3.04 -0.18
CA ILE A 138 -4.64 1.81 0.56
C ILE A 138 -4.19 2.15 1.97
N GLU A 139 -4.69 1.39 2.96
CA GLU A 139 -4.16 1.36 4.31
C GLU A 139 -3.67 -0.05 4.64
N ALA A 140 -2.74 -0.17 5.58
CA ALA A 140 -2.10 -1.43 5.90
C ALA A 140 -1.82 -1.58 7.39
N ILE A 141 -1.73 -2.85 7.81
CA ILE A 141 -1.27 -3.24 9.15
C ILE A 141 -0.09 -4.18 8.98
N PHE A 142 1.00 -3.89 9.69
CA PHE A 142 2.19 -4.74 9.78
C PHE A 142 2.41 -5.16 11.22
N GLU A 143 3.05 -6.32 11.41
CA GLU A 143 3.51 -6.77 12.72
C GLU A 143 5.04 -6.77 12.74
N ILE A 144 5.61 -6.26 13.82
CA ILE A 144 7.05 -6.32 14.07
C ILE A 144 7.35 -7.72 14.62
N ILE A 145 8.07 -8.52 13.82
CA ILE A 145 8.42 -9.89 14.18
C ILE A 145 9.88 -10.06 14.57
N GLN A 146 10.69 -9.05 14.31
CA GLN A 146 12.10 -8.98 14.75
C GLN A 146 12.39 -7.57 15.25
N ALA A 147 12.97 -7.51 16.45
CA ALA A 147 13.35 -6.23 17.05
C ALA A 147 14.61 -5.63 16.39
#